data_11648b44e55fb82a51388c8ac59c2973
#
_entry.id   11648b44e55fb82a51388c8ac59c2973
#
_cell.length_a   1.000
_cell.length_b   1.000
_cell.length_c   1.000
_cell.angle_alpha   90.00
_cell.angle_beta   90.00
_cell.angle_gamma   90.00
#
_symmetry.space_group_name_H-M   'P 1'
#
loop_
_entity.id
_entity.type
_entity.pdbx_description
1 polymer ?
#
loop_
_entity_poly.entity_id
_entity_poly.type
_entity_poly.pdbx_seq_one_letter_code
_entity_poly.pdbx_strand_id
1 'polypeptide(L)'
;MAMPELIINDENYKQYLVGFRGYYGMWLSDEDRRTAKGFGDLGIPLIPEREWDEVIDMLEKSQATIRQLSLARGLECLDQGSSNYCWVNAPTHCCEIARLVETGRVFSYSPASAGAPIKGFRNVGGWGSQALDYFLEYGLNETVDWPANAIDRRYYTTENQQKKLAHKTLERYVLNSWEERGSCILAGIPTADGYNWWSHEVTGVGIVKGSHDLRIRNSWGMSWSDKGFALLSGSRKQADDSVAITSMVAL
;
A
#
# COMPACT_ATOMS: atom_id res chain seq x y z
N MET A 1 5.66 3.46 -26.33
CA MET A 1 5.24 4.73 -25.68
C MET A 1 4.71 4.39 -24.30
N ALA A 2 5.09 5.13 -23.27
CA ALA A 2 4.45 4.98 -21.95
C ALA A 2 2.98 5.39 -22.08
N MET A 3 2.07 4.64 -21.47
CA MET A 3 0.68 5.08 -21.38
C MET A 3 0.60 6.29 -20.43
N PRO A 4 -0.26 7.28 -20.72
CA PRO A 4 -0.46 8.38 -19.80
C PRO A 4 -1.04 7.85 -18.48
N GLU A 5 -0.67 8.48 -17.38
CA GLU A 5 -1.22 8.17 -16.06
C GLU A 5 -2.73 8.47 -16.06
N LEU A 6 -3.53 7.48 -15.65
CA LEU A 6 -4.97 7.62 -15.52
C LEU A 6 -5.32 8.58 -14.38
N ILE A 7 -6.24 9.51 -14.61
CA ILE A 7 -6.77 10.41 -13.56
C ILE A 7 -8.21 10.00 -13.24
N ILE A 8 -8.45 9.59 -12.00
CA ILE A 8 -9.78 9.28 -11.47
C ILE A 8 -10.23 10.43 -10.57
N ASN A 9 -11.35 11.06 -10.92
CA ASN A 9 -11.87 12.25 -10.27
C ASN A 9 -13.39 12.18 -10.03
N ASP A 10 -13.98 13.23 -9.48
CA ASP A 10 -15.40 13.29 -9.14
C ASP A 10 -16.34 13.17 -10.35
N GLU A 11 -15.85 13.45 -11.56
CA GLU A 11 -16.65 13.40 -12.79
C GLU A 11 -16.63 11.99 -13.42
N ASN A 12 -15.50 11.29 -13.34
CA ASN A 12 -15.30 10.04 -14.09
C ASN A 12 -15.21 8.78 -13.23
N TYR A 13 -15.12 8.86 -11.90
CA TYR A 13 -14.88 7.70 -11.02
C TYR A 13 -15.85 6.53 -11.24
N LYS A 14 -17.09 6.81 -11.64
CA LYS A 14 -18.11 5.77 -11.88
C LYS A 14 -17.70 4.76 -12.97
N GLN A 15 -16.83 5.17 -13.90
CA GLN A 15 -16.33 4.31 -14.99
C GLN A 15 -15.33 3.27 -14.47
N TYR A 16 -14.77 3.49 -13.28
CA TYR A 16 -13.75 2.63 -12.67
C TYR A 16 -14.30 1.77 -11.53
N LEU A 17 -15.61 1.81 -11.30
CA LEU A 17 -16.28 0.92 -10.36
C LEU A 17 -16.33 -0.50 -10.95
N VAL A 18 -15.45 -1.35 -10.50
CA VAL A 18 -15.30 -2.73 -11.00
C VAL A 18 -15.99 -3.78 -10.10
N GLY A 19 -16.92 -3.32 -9.28
CA GLY A 19 -17.55 -4.15 -8.26
C GLY A 19 -16.67 -4.36 -7.03
N PHE A 20 -17.09 -5.25 -6.16
CA PHE A 20 -16.35 -5.55 -4.91
C PHE A 20 -14.98 -6.18 -5.22
N ARG A 21 -13.91 -5.60 -4.67
CA ARG A 21 -12.54 -6.04 -4.85
C ARG A 21 -11.85 -6.49 -3.56
N GLY A 22 -12.60 -6.51 -2.47
CA GLY A 22 -12.13 -7.08 -1.22
C GLY A 22 -12.07 -6.14 -0.03
N TYR A 23 -12.24 -4.83 -0.21
CA TYR A 23 -12.25 -3.88 0.88
C TYR A 23 -13.63 -3.79 1.54
N TYR A 24 -13.69 -3.97 2.87
CA TYR A 24 -14.94 -3.95 3.65
C TYR A 24 -15.19 -2.64 4.41
N GLY A 25 -14.34 -1.65 4.23
CA GLY A 25 -14.40 -0.41 5.00
C GLY A 25 -13.36 -0.39 6.12
N MET A 26 -13.34 0.72 6.87
CA MET A 26 -12.45 0.86 8.01
C MET A 26 -12.81 -0.14 9.10
N TRP A 27 -11.84 -0.93 9.54
CA TRP A 27 -11.97 -1.78 10.71
C TRP A 27 -10.88 -1.46 11.73
N LEU A 28 -11.26 -0.65 12.69
CA LEU A 28 -10.55 -0.51 13.95
C LEU A 28 -11.64 -0.53 15.03
N SER A 29 -11.54 -1.44 15.98
CA SER A 29 -12.35 -1.35 17.17
C SER A 29 -12.05 -0.04 17.90
N ASP A 30 -12.95 0.45 18.74
CA ASP A 30 -12.68 1.67 19.54
C ASP A 30 -11.47 1.49 20.45
N GLU A 31 -11.12 0.27 20.81
CA GLU A 31 -9.93 -0.06 21.60
C GLU A 31 -8.68 -0.01 20.72
N ASP A 32 -8.72 -0.56 19.51
CA ASP A 32 -7.61 -0.48 18.54
C ASP A 32 -7.30 0.97 18.18
N ARG A 33 -8.33 1.82 18.01
CA ARG A 33 -8.13 3.26 17.75
C ARG A 33 -7.45 3.99 18.89
N ARG A 34 -7.70 3.59 20.14
CA ARG A 34 -7.08 4.20 21.33
C ARG A 34 -5.66 3.73 21.58
N THR A 35 -5.33 2.52 21.14
CA THR A 35 -4.02 1.89 21.38
C THR A 35 -3.11 1.89 20.14
N ALA A 36 -3.64 2.16 18.94
CA ALA A 36 -2.87 2.24 17.73
C ALA A 36 -1.91 3.44 17.78
N LYS A 37 -0.68 3.23 17.32
CA LYS A 37 0.24 4.33 17.07
C LYS A 37 -0.34 5.23 15.98
N GLY A 38 -0.26 6.54 16.18
CA GLY A 38 -0.67 7.56 15.24
C GLY A 38 0.51 8.25 14.58
N PHE A 39 0.23 9.23 13.72
CA PHE A 39 1.26 10.01 13.01
C PHE A 39 2.29 10.62 13.98
N GLY A 40 1.86 11.13 15.13
CA GLY A 40 2.76 11.72 16.13
C GLY A 40 3.82 10.76 16.68
N ASP A 41 3.60 9.46 16.61
CA ASP A 41 4.54 8.43 17.07
C ASP A 41 5.60 8.08 16.02
N LEU A 42 5.40 8.53 14.76
CA LEU A 42 6.31 8.28 13.64
C LEU A 42 7.67 8.99 13.77
N GLY A 43 7.71 10.09 14.51
CA GLY A 43 8.92 10.89 14.67
C GLY A 43 9.32 11.70 13.42
N ILE A 44 8.44 11.82 12.42
CA ILE A 44 8.63 12.71 11.27
C ILE A 44 7.83 14.01 11.45
N PRO A 45 8.26 15.14 10.87
CA PRO A 45 7.52 16.40 10.95
C PRO A 45 6.22 16.31 10.12
N LEU A 46 5.16 16.94 10.62
CA LEU A 46 4.00 17.26 9.79
C LEU A 46 4.39 18.37 8.82
N ILE A 47 4.30 18.09 7.51
CA ILE A 47 4.59 19.05 6.46
C ILE A 47 3.26 19.67 6.02
N PRO A 48 3.02 20.96 6.29
CA PRO A 48 1.79 21.63 5.87
C PRO A 48 1.63 21.59 4.35
N GLU A 49 0.39 21.44 3.86
CA GLU A 49 0.12 21.28 2.42
C GLU A 49 0.71 22.43 1.58
N ARG A 50 0.74 23.66 2.10
CA ARG A 50 1.34 24.83 1.42
C ARG A 50 2.86 24.70 1.13
N GLU A 51 3.54 23.77 1.78
CA GLU A 51 5.00 23.55 1.66
C GLU A 51 5.31 22.35 0.74
N TRP A 52 4.30 21.61 0.29
CA TRP A 52 4.49 20.36 -0.46
C TRP A 52 5.16 20.55 -1.81
N ASP A 53 4.82 21.61 -2.56
CA ASP A 53 5.41 21.85 -3.88
C ASP A 53 6.92 21.99 -3.82
N GLU A 54 7.45 22.64 -2.78
CA GLU A 54 8.90 22.80 -2.57
C GLU A 54 9.56 21.45 -2.27
N VAL A 55 8.94 20.64 -1.40
CA VAL A 55 9.42 19.30 -1.06
C VAL A 55 9.37 18.37 -2.27
N ILE A 56 8.29 18.42 -3.05
CA ILE A 56 8.12 17.62 -4.28
C ILE A 56 9.23 17.99 -5.28
N ASP A 57 9.50 19.28 -5.52
CA ASP A 57 10.56 19.73 -6.41
C ASP A 57 11.93 19.18 -5.99
N MET A 58 12.21 19.20 -4.71
CA MET A 58 13.45 18.68 -4.16
C MET A 58 13.58 17.16 -4.38
N LEU A 59 12.51 16.42 -4.10
CA LEU A 59 12.46 14.96 -4.27
C LEU A 59 12.56 14.57 -5.75
N GLU A 60 11.83 15.24 -6.64
CA GLU A 60 11.86 14.96 -8.08
C GLU A 60 13.24 15.26 -8.68
N LYS A 61 13.87 16.37 -8.29
CA LYS A 61 15.20 16.75 -8.73
C LYS A 61 16.28 15.76 -8.27
N SER A 62 16.13 15.24 -7.05
CA SER A 62 17.07 14.24 -6.50
C SER A 62 16.74 12.80 -6.93
N GLN A 63 15.69 12.58 -7.72
CA GLN A 63 15.22 11.25 -8.14
C GLN A 63 14.82 10.35 -6.95
N ALA A 64 14.31 10.96 -5.88
CA ALA A 64 14.04 10.30 -4.61
C ALA A 64 12.56 10.03 -4.34
N THR A 65 11.65 10.35 -5.27
CA THR A 65 10.23 9.99 -5.09
C THR A 65 10.05 8.47 -5.11
N ILE A 66 9.07 7.95 -4.38
CA ILE A 66 8.75 6.50 -4.35
C ILE A 66 8.56 5.96 -5.79
N ARG A 67 7.86 6.72 -6.66
CA ARG A 67 7.66 6.33 -8.06
C ARG A 67 8.97 6.21 -8.82
N GLN A 68 9.84 7.21 -8.72
CA GLN A 68 11.14 7.20 -9.40
C GLN A 68 12.02 6.04 -8.92
N LEU A 69 12.10 5.83 -7.60
CA LEU A 69 12.85 4.71 -7.00
C LEU A 69 12.28 3.36 -7.45
N SER A 70 10.97 3.19 -7.41
CA SER A 70 10.30 1.96 -7.84
C SER A 70 10.60 1.63 -9.31
N LEU A 71 10.48 2.62 -10.19
CA LEU A 71 10.76 2.43 -11.63
C LEU A 71 12.24 2.18 -11.91
N ALA A 72 13.14 2.92 -11.26
CA ALA A 72 14.58 2.78 -11.45
C ALA A 72 15.11 1.43 -10.97
N ARG A 73 14.49 0.83 -9.98
CA ARG A 73 14.86 -0.46 -9.41
C ARG A 73 14.07 -1.64 -9.97
N GLY A 74 13.08 -1.39 -10.84
CA GLY A 74 12.27 -2.44 -11.44
C GLY A 74 11.31 -3.11 -10.45
N LEU A 75 10.84 -2.38 -9.42
CA LEU A 75 9.79 -2.89 -8.55
C LEU A 75 8.49 -3.04 -9.36
N GLU A 76 8.02 -4.26 -9.53
CA GLU A 76 6.82 -4.57 -10.30
C GLU A 76 5.55 -4.23 -9.53
N CYS A 77 4.47 -3.94 -10.26
CA CYS A 77 3.14 -3.75 -9.70
C CYS A 77 2.51 -5.10 -9.39
N LEU A 78 2.01 -5.27 -8.17
CA LEU A 78 1.24 -6.44 -7.81
C LEU A 78 0.00 -6.58 -8.70
N ASP A 79 -0.40 -7.82 -8.95
CA ASP A 79 -1.63 -8.13 -9.69
C ASP A 79 -2.46 -9.13 -8.88
N GLN A 80 -3.55 -8.63 -8.29
CA GLN A 80 -4.46 -9.48 -7.50
C GLN A 80 -5.33 -10.40 -8.38
N GLY A 81 -5.32 -10.21 -9.71
CA GLY A 81 -6.14 -10.98 -10.64
C GLY A 81 -7.62 -10.97 -10.28
N SER A 82 -8.22 -12.14 -10.17
CA SER A 82 -9.63 -12.32 -9.76
C SER A 82 -9.83 -12.44 -8.24
N SER A 83 -8.78 -12.27 -7.44
CA SER A 83 -8.92 -12.36 -5.98
C SER A 83 -9.60 -11.12 -5.38
N ASN A 84 -10.28 -11.31 -4.26
CA ASN A 84 -10.83 -10.22 -3.44
C ASN A 84 -9.81 -9.81 -2.37
N TYR A 85 -8.55 -9.63 -2.75
CA TYR A 85 -7.41 -9.44 -1.85
C TYR A 85 -6.75 -8.06 -1.97
N CYS A 86 -7.47 -7.02 -2.42
CA CYS A 86 -6.92 -5.66 -2.42
C CYS A 86 -6.44 -5.25 -1.03
N TRP A 87 -7.18 -5.61 0.02
CA TRP A 87 -6.94 -5.32 1.42
C TRP A 87 -5.62 -5.90 1.98
N VAL A 88 -5.01 -6.86 1.30
CA VAL A 88 -3.69 -7.39 1.63
C VAL A 88 -2.65 -7.02 0.57
N ASN A 89 -3.07 -6.77 -0.68
CA ASN A 89 -2.15 -6.32 -1.73
C ASN A 89 -1.59 -4.92 -1.45
N ALA A 90 -2.42 -3.96 -1.06
CA ALA A 90 -1.96 -2.60 -0.78
C ALA A 90 -0.95 -2.56 0.39
N PRO A 91 -1.20 -3.16 1.57
CA PRO A 91 -0.20 -3.26 2.61
C PRO A 91 1.07 -4.05 2.21
N THR A 92 0.94 -5.10 1.40
CA THR A 92 2.10 -5.84 0.88
C THR A 92 2.98 -4.94 0.01
N HIS A 93 2.38 -4.14 -0.87
CA HIS A 93 3.10 -3.14 -1.67
C HIS A 93 3.82 -2.10 -0.78
N CYS A 94 3.20 -1.67 0.33
CA CYS A 94 3.88 -0.82 1.29
C CYS A 94 5.14 -1.49 1.86
N CYS A 95 5.08 -2.78 2.19
CA CYS A 95 6.25 -3.54 2.67
C CYS A 95 7.37 -3.61 1.60
N GLU A 96 7.02 -3.85 0.34
CA GLU A 96 7.98 -3.88 -0.77
C GLU A 96 8.67 -2.53 -0.97
N ILE A 97 7.90 -1.45 -0.90
CA ILE A 97 8.41 -0.07 -1.01
C ILE A 97 9.28 0.28 0.20
N ALA A 98 8.84 -0.04 1.42
CA ALA A 98 9.64 0.18 2.63
C ALA A 98 11.01 -0.53 2.52
N ARG A 99 11.02 -1.80 2.10
CA ARG A 99 12.27 -2.53 1.83
C ARG A 99 13.13 -1.87 0.77
N LEU A 100 12.51 -1.43 -0.33
CA LEU A 100 13.23 -0.74 -1.40
C LEU A 100 13.89 0.56 -0.88
N VAL A 101 13.17 1.35 -0.10
CA VAL A 101 13.68 2.61 0.46
C VAL A 101 14.80 2.34 1.47
N GLU A 102 14.62 1.35 2.36
CA GLU A 102 15.61 1.01 3.39
C GLU A 102 16.91 0.41 2.83
N THR A 103 16.78 -0.50 1.86
CA THR A 103 17.90 -1.37 1.45
C THR A 103 18.39 -1.12 0.03
N GLY A 104 17.62 -0.39 -0.79
CA GLY A 104 17.84 -0.26 -2.22
C GLY A 104 17.59 -1.55 -3.02
N ARG A 105 17.09 -2.63 -2.38
CA ARG A 105 16.82 -3.93 -2.99
C ARG A 105 15.34 -4.14 -3.19
N VAL A 106 14.99 -4.79 -4.29
CA VAL A 106 13.61 -5.22 -4.58
C VAL A 106 13.36 -6.57 -3.93
N PHE A 107 12.25 -6.67 -3.23
CA PHE A 107 11.67 -7.91 -2.74
C PHE A 107 10.30 -8.08 -3.40
N SER A 108 9.91 -9.31 -3.69
CA SER A 108 8.61 -9.64 -4.23
C SER A 108 7.86 -10.49 -3.20
N TYR A 109 6.95 -9.89 -2.46
CA TYR A 109 6.17 -10.56 -1.43
C TYR A 109 4.86 -11.11 -1.97
N SER A 110 4.40 -12.20 -1.36
CA SER A 110 3.12 -12.84 -1.67
C SER A 110 2.00 -12.31 -0.78
N PRO A 111 1.03 -11.54 -1.30
CA PRO A 111 -0.16 -11.16 -0.54
C PRO A 111 -0.93 -12.37 -0.04
N ALA A 112 -1.02 -13.45 -0.85
CA ALA A 112 -1.72 -14.65 -0.47
C ALA A 112 -1.10 -15.38 0.74
N SER A 113 0.20 -15.17 1.02
CA SER A 113 0.87 -15.78 2.18
C SER A 113 0.34 -15.29 3.53
N ALA A 114 -0.31 -14.13 3.54
CA ALA A 114 -1.02 -13.58 4.69
C ALA A 114 -2.54 -13.67 4.50
N GLY A 115 -3.08 -13.23 3.37
CA GLY A 115 -4.52 -13.19 3.13
C GLY A 115 -5.18 -14.56 3.22
N ALA A 116 -4.54 -15.61 2.71
CA ALA A 116 -5.11 -16.96 2.73
C ALA A 116 -5.23 -17.51 4.17
N PRO A 117 -4.20 -17.50 5.02
CA PRO A 117 -4.34 -17.93 6.42
C PRO A 117 -5.36 -17.10 7.20
N ILE A 118 -5.33 -15.77 7.09
CA ILE A 118 -6.28 -14.86 7.76
C ILE A 118 -7.74 -15.24 7.43
N LYS A 119 -8.03 -15.60 6.20
CA LYS A 119 -9.40 -15.90 5.73
C LYS A 119 -9.71 -17.39 5.67
N GLY A 120 -8.87 -18.26 6.24
CA GLY A 120 -9.08 -19.71 6.22
C GLY A 120 -9.10 -20.27 4.80
N PHE A 121 -8.23 -19.75 3.93
CA PHE A 121 -8.06 -20.15 2.52
C PHE A 121 -9.31 -19.91 1.65
N ARG A 122 -10.04 -18.82 1.92
CA ARG A 122 -11.20 -18.39 1.15
C ARG A 122 -10.90 -17.09 0.42
N ASN A 123 -11.35 -16.98 -0.82
CA ASN A 123 -11.26 -15.75 -1.62
C ASN A 123 -12.36 -14.75 -1.19
N VAL A 124 -12.13 -14.08 -0.07
CA VAL A 124 -13.07 -13.11 0.51
C VAL A 124 -12.34 -11.82 0.89
N GLY A 125 -13.10 -10.74 1.02
CA GLY A 125 -12.55 -9.45 1.42
C GLY A 125 -12.07 -9.39 2.87
N GLY A 126 -11.46 -8.25 3.21
CA GLY A 126 -10.93 -7.98 4.53
C GLY A 126 -10.61 -6.50 4.71
N TRP A 127 -9.71 -6.22 5.64
CA TRP A 127 -9.27 -4.89 6.03
C TRP A 127 -7.74 -4.83 6.03
N GLY A 128 -7.17 -3.73 5.54
CA GLY A 128 -5.72 -3.52 5.50
C GLY A 128 -5.07 -3.60 6.88
N SER A 129 -5.73 -3.07 7.91
CA SER A 129 -5.28 -3.19 9.30
C SER A 129 -5.11 -4.64 9.75
N GLN A 130 -6.04 -5.53 9.37
CA GLN A 130 -5.94 -6.96 9.67
C GLN A 130 -4.74 -7.62 8.99
N ALA A 131 -4.44 -7.21 7.75
CA ALA A 131 -3.25 -7.68 7.05
C ALA A 131 -1.99 -7.23 7.78
N LEU A 132 -1.94 -5.97 8.20
CA LEU A 132 -0.80 -5.40 8.90
C LEU A 132 -0.55 -6.04 10.27
N ASP A 133 -1.59 -6.32 11.05
CA ASP A 133 -1.46 -7.07 12.30
C ASP A 133 -0.83 -8.45 12.06
N TYR A 134 -1.22 -9.12 10.97
CA TYR A 134 -0.62 -10.38 10.58
C TYR A 134 0.86 -10.22 10.17
N PHE A 135 1.21 -9.15 9.45
CA PHE A 135 2.60 -8.89 9.06
C PHE A 135 3.49 -8.60 10.28
N LEU A 136 2.96 -7.89 11.28
CA LEU A 136 3.66 -7.64 12.55
C LEU A 136 3.92 -8.93 13.31
N GLU A 137 2.98 -9.84 13.36
CA GLU A 137 3.08 -11.07 14.13
C GLU A 137 3.81 -12.19 13.38
N TYR A 138 3.50 -12.38 12.09
CA TYR A 138 3.95 -13.54 11.32
C TYR A 138 4.83 -13.22 10.11
N GLY A 139 4.75 -12.00 9.55
CA GLY A 139 5.48 -11.62 8.35
C GLY A 139 4.85 -12.11 7.04
N LEU A 140 5.62 -11.99 5.96
CA LEU A 140 5.25 -12.32 4.58
C LEU A 140 6.24 -13.33 3.98
N ASN A 141 5.76 -14.26 3.15
CA ASN A 141 6.63 -15.04 2.29
C ASN A 141 6.98 -14.26 1.01
N GLU A 142 8.15 -14.52 0.46
CA GLU A 142 8.45 -14.12 -0.91
C GLU A 142 7.66 -14.98 -1.92
N THR A 143 7.46 -14.44 -3.14
CA THR A 143 6.69 -15.12 -4.19
C THR A 143 7.32 -16.42 -4.68
N VAL A 144 8.62 -16.61 -4.47
CA VAL A 144 9.32 -17.87 -4.79
C VAL A 144 8.89 -19.02 -3.87
N ASP A 145 8.51 -18.72 -2.63
CA ASP A 145 8.06 -19.72 -1.65
C ASP A 145 6.53 -19.88 -1.66
N TRP A 146 5.81 -18.79 -1.92
CA TRP A 146 4.36 -18.77 -1.98
C TRP A 146 3.90 -17.86 -3.13
N PRO A 147 3.36 -18.38 -4.24
CA PRO A 147 2.93 -17.55 -5.36
C PRO A 147 1.89 -16.50 -4.95
N ALA A 148 1.98 -15.29 -5.51
CA ALA A 148 1.27 -14.09 -5.07
C ALA A 148 -0.25 -14.26 -4.89
N ASN A 149 -0.90 -15.04 -5.77
CA ASN A 149 -2.35 -15.26 -5.76
C ASN A 149 -2.76 -16.68 -5.34
N ALA A 150 -1.86 -17.46 -4.76
CA ALA A 150 -2.13 -18.85 -4.40
C ALA A 150 -2.91 -18.96 -3.08
N ILE A 151 -4.23 -18.95 -3.17
CA ILE A 151 -5.14 -19.17 -2.04
C ILE A 151 -5.29 -20.69 -1.83
N ASP A 152 -4.19 -21.38 -1.51
CA ASP A 152 -4.14 -22.83 -1.41
C ASP A 152 -3.38 -23.25 -0.15
N ARG A 153 -3.99 -24.12 0.65
CA ARG A 153 -3.43 -24.63 1.91
C ARG A 153 -2.12 -25.40 1.73
N ARG A 154 -1.81 -25.92 0.54
CA ARG A 154 -0.54 -26.62 0.28
C ARG A 154 0.70 -25.78 0.53
N TYR A 155 0.60 -24.44 0.43
CA TYR A 155 1.70 -23.52 0.72
C TYR A 155 1.86 -23.19 2.21
N TYR A 156 0.90 -23.59 3.06
CA TYR A 156 0.96 -23.39 4.51
C TYR A 156 1.80 -24.48 5.18
N THR A 157 3.06 -24.58 4.81
CA THR A 157 4.02 -25.55 5.35
C THR A 157 4.78 -24.98 6.54
N THR A 158 5.34 -25.84 7.39
CA THR A 158 6.20 -25.42 8.50
C THR A 158 7.37 -24.57 8.01
N GLU A 159 7.98 -24.96 6.89
CA GLU A 159 9.07 -24.21 6.26
C GLU A 159 8.66 -22.78 5.90
N ASN A 160 7.54 -22.61 5.19
CA ASN A 160 7.03 -21.28 4.82
C ASN A 160 6.64 -20.44 6.04
N GLN A 161 6.12 -21.07 7.11
CA GLN A 161 5.84 -20.38 8.36
C GLN A 161 7.10 -19.88 9.07
N GLN A 162 8.22 -20.55 8.89
CA GLN A 162 9.52 -20.11 9.44
C GLN A 162 10.15 -19.02 8.56
N LYS A 163 10.17 -19.19 7.24
CA LYS A 163 10.76 -18.23 6.30
C LYS A 163 10.15 -16.83 6.42
N LYS A 164 8.84 -16.73 6.51
CA LYS A 164 8.16 -15.42 6.57
C LYS A 164 8.52 -14.59 7.80
N LEU A 165 9.00 -15.20 8.89
CA LEU A 165 9.39 -14.46 10.10
C LEU A 165 10.55 -13.48 9.87
N ALA A 166 11.37 -13.70 8.85
CA ALA A 166 12.42 -12.78 8.42
C ALA A 166 11.85 -11.52 7.72
N HIS A 167 10.58 -11.54 7.34
CA HIS A 167 9.92 -10.48 6.59
C HIS A 167 8.71 -9.89 7.35
N LYS A 168 8.90 -9.67 8.66
CA LYS A 168 7.91 -9.00 9.51
C LYS A 168 8.01 -7.49 9.34
N THR A 169 6.90 -6.79 9.46
CA THR A 169 6.91 -5.35 9.70
C THR A 169 7.24 -5.08 11.17
N LEU A 170 7.84 -3.93 11.46
CA LEU A 170 8.14 -3.54 12.85
C LEU A 170 6.98 -2.78 13.46
N GLU A 171 6.39 -1.85 12.70
CA GLU A 171 5.37 -0.93 13.20
C GLU A 171 4.40 -0.51 12.10
N ARG A 172 3.18 -0.16 12.51
CA ARG A 172 2.19 0.50 11.68
C ARG A 172 1.62 1.72 12.39
N TYR A 173 1.19 2.71 11.61
CA TYR A 173 0.68 3.97 12.11
C TYR A 173 -0.62 4.34 11.42
N VAL A 174 -1.64 4.70 12.20
CA VAL A 174 -2.92 5.18 11.68
C VAL A 174 -2.77 6.66 11.32
N LEU A 175 -3.23 7.03 10.13
CA LEU A 175 -3.21 8.39 9.63
C LEU A 175 -4.63 8.94 9.56
N ASN A 176 -4.85 10.10 10.16
CA ASN A 176 -6.20 10.66 10.36
C ASN A 176 -6.48 11.89 9.48
N SER A 177 -5.48 12.39 8.76
CA SER A 177 -5.64 13.58 7.93
C SER A 177 -4.92 13.47 6.59
N TRP A 178 -5.31 14.34 5.66
CA TRP A 178 -4.64 14.49 4.37
C TRP A 178 -3.18 14.93 4.53
N GLU A 179 -2.92 15.86 5.48
CA GLU A 179 -1.57 16.34 5.74
C GLU A 179 -0.66 15.27 6.37
N GLU A 180 -1.18 14.44 7.28
CA GLU A 180 -0.43 13.31 7.83
C GLU A 180 -0.04 12.32 6.73
N ARG A 181 -1.00 11.98 5.85
CA ARG A 181 -0.75 11.09 4.72
C ARG A 181 0.24 11.65 3.72
N GLY A 182 0.06 12.92 3.33
CA GLY A 182 0.99 13.62 2.44
C GLY A 182 2.40 13.69 3.03
N SER A 183 2.52 13.99 4.32
CA SER A 183 3.81 14.03 5.04
C SER A 183 4.51 12.68 5.02
N CYS A 184 3.79 11.57 5.26
CA CYS A 184 4.36 10.22 5.14
C CYS A 184 4.89 9.96 3.73
N ILE A 185 4.08 10.22 2.70
CA ILE A 185 4.45 9.96 1.31
C ILE A 185 5.66 10.80 0.89
N LEU A 186 5.70 12.08 1.29
CA LEU A 186 6.82 12.97 1.01
C LEU A 186 8.09 12.59 1.79
N ALA A 187 7.95 11.94 2.93
CA ALA A 187 9.06 11.34 3.66
C ALA A 187 9.52 9.96 3.10
N GLY A 188 8.95 9.51 2.00
CA GLY A 188 9.27 8.21 1.40
C GLY A 188 8.55 7.01 2.04
N ILE A 189 7.54 7.28 2.87
CA ILE A 189 6.75 6.25 3.58
C ILE A 189 5.44 6.04 2.82
N PRO A 190 5.22 4.88 2.19
CA PRO A 190 3.99 4.57 1.48
C PRO A 190 2.82 4.38 2.44
N THR A 191 1.59 4.60 1.94
CA THR A 191 0.36 4.42 2.71
C THR A 191 -0.53 3.36 2.07
N ALA A 192 -1.19 2.54 2.87
CA ALA A 192 -2.28 1.68 2.41
C ALA A 192 -3.59 2.41 2.68
N ASP A 193 -4.29 2.76 1.61
CA ASP A 193 -5.42 3.67 1.61
C ASP A 193 -6.70 2.95 1.15
N GLY A 194 -7.70 2.91 2.02
CA GLY A 194 -9.00 2.30 1.77
C GLY A 194 -10.07 3.30 1.33
N TYR A 195 -10.86 2.92 0.32
CA TYR A 195 -11.89 3.76 -0.29
C TYR A 195 -13.25 3.07 -0.36
N ASN A 196 -14.21 3.51 0.45
CA ASN A 196 -15.58 2.98 0.44
C ASN A 196 -16.28 3.19 -0.90
N TRP A 197 -16.08 4.37 -1.54
CA TRP A 197 -16.67 4.67 -2.84
C TRP A 197 -16.22 3.71 -3.95
N TRP A 198 -15.04 3.10 -3.79
CA TRP A 198 -14.45 2.18 -4.76
C TRP A 198 -14.56 0.71 -4.31
N SER A 199 -14.88 0.47 -3.04
CA SER A 199 -14.78 -0.85 -2.38
C SER A 199 -13.40 -1.47 -2.60
N HIS A 200 -12.36 -0.65 -2.55
CA HIS A 200 -11.00 -1.00 -2.95
C HIS A 200 -9.96 -0.35 -2.05
N GLU A 201 -8.81 -1.00 -1.92
CA GLU A 201 -7.66 -0.51 -1.18
C GLU A 201 -6.46 -0.47 -2.12
N VAL A 202 -5.71 0.64 -2.09
CA VAL A 202 -4.56 0.90 -2.96
C VAL A 202 -3.41 1.50 -2.16
N THR A 203 -2.22 1.53 -2.76
CA THR A 203 -1.03 2.11 -2.11
C THR A 203 -0.84 3.55 -2.54
N GLY A 204 -0.84 4.50 -1.59
CA GLY A 204 -0.45 5.90 -1.81
C GLY A 204 1.07 6.00 -1.92
N VAL A 205 1.57 6.62 -3.01
CA VAL A 205 2.99 6.61 -3.35
C VAL A 205 3.55 7.94 -3.85
N GLY A 206 2.73 8.97 -3.91
CA GLY A 206 3.19 10.28 -4.36
C GLY A 206 2.12 11.34 -4.28
N ILE A 207 2.54 12.58 -4.26
CA ILE A 207 1.70 13.76 -4.39
C ILE A 207 2.14 14.50 -5.64
N VAL A 208 1.17 14.96 -6.44
CA VAL A 208 1.45 15.71 -7.68
C VAL A 208 1.62 17.18 -7.37
N LYS A 209 2.70 17.77 -7.84
CA LYS A 209 2.96 19.20 -7.69
C LYS A 209 1.80 20.06 -8.25
N GLY A 210 1.41 21.08 -7.53
CA GLY A 210 0.41 22.07 -7.89
C GLY A 210 -1.04 21.62 -7.71
N SER A 211 -1.43 20.42 -8.18
CA SER A 211 -2.78 19.89 -7.97
C SER A 211 -2.95 19.19 -6.63
N HIS A 212 -1.85 18.74 -6.03
CA HIS A 212 -1.82 17.88 -4.88
C HIS A 212 -2.72 16.64 -5.02
N ASP A 213 -2.84 16.12 -6.26
CA ASP A 213 -3.51 14.85 -6.48
C ASP A 213 -2.68 13.71 -5.88
N LEU A 214 -3.37 12.70 -5.36
CA LEU A 214 -2.70 11.51 -4.83
C LEU A 214 -2.28 10.59 -5.97
N ARG A 215 -1.00 10.32 -6.09
CA ARG A 215 -0.53 9.22 -6.92
C ARG A 215 -0.63 7.93 -6.15
N ILE A 216 -1.34 6.99 -6.74
CA ILE A 216 -1.48 5.64 -6.20
C ILE A 216 -0.72 4.62 -7.03
N ARG A 217 -0.44 3.47 -6.42
CA ARG A 217 -0.11 2.24 -7.10
C ARG A 217 -1.18 1.20 -6.80
N ASN A 218 -1.83 0.73 -7.86
CA ASN A 218 -2.92 -0.23 -7.76
C ASN A 218 -2.36 -1.66 -7.71
N SER A 219 -3.23 -2.65 -7.49
CA SER A 219 -2.92 -4.08 -7.52
C SER A 219 -3.54 -4.79 -8.73
N TRP A 220 -3.46 -4.16 -9.91
CA TRP A 220 -4.02 -4.70 -11.17
C TRP A 220 -2.96 -4.87 -12.26
N GLY A 221 -1.71 -5.07 -11.84
CA GLY A 221 -0.58 -5.40 -12.70
C GLY A 221 0.00 -4.23 -13.48
N MET A 222 1.11 -4.52 -14.14
CA MET A 222 1.91 -3.53 -14.91
C MET A 222 1.23 -3.02 -16.17
N SER A 223 0.20 -3.71 -16.66
CA SER A 223 -0.55 -3.32 -17.87
C SER A 223 -1.67 -2.31 -17.58
N TRP A 224 -2.02 -2.11 -16.31
CA TRP A 224 -3.04 -1.16 -15.93
C TRP A 224 -2.43 0.25 -15.82
N SER A 225 -3.05 1.24 -16.49
CA SER A 225 -2.60 2.64 -16.51
C SER A 225 -1.10 2.77 -16.84
N ASP A 226 -0.37 3.68 -16.20
CA ASP A 226 1.08 3.80 -16.34
C ASP A 226 1.79 2.84 -15.38
N LYS A 227 1.97 1.59 -15.79
CA LYS A 227 2.66 0.55 -15.00
C LYS A 227 2.08 0.36 -13.58
N GLY A 228 0.76 0.41 -13.46
CA GLY A 228 0.05 0.31 -12.19
C GLY A 228 -0.11 1.62 -11.44
N PHE A 229 0.45 2.73 -11.91
CA PHE A 229 0.26 4.06 -11.32
C PHE A 229 -0.96 4.76 -11.90
N ALA A 230 -1.67 5.52 -11.07
CA ALA A 230 -2.75 6.42 -11.44
C ALA A 230 -2.86 7.57 -10.45
N LEU A 231 -3.69 8.56 -10.75
CA LEU A 231 -3.96 9.70 -9.90
C LEU A 231 -5.40 9.67 -9.40
N LEU A 232 -5.58 9.92 -8.11
CA LEU A 232 -6.87 10.23 -7.52
C LEU A 232 -6.96 11.73 -7.28
N SER A 233 -7.98 12.37 -7.84
CA SER A 233 -8.16 13.82 -7.83
C SER A 233 -9.49 14.22 -7.20
N GLY A 234 -9.59 15.47 -6.78
CA GLY A 234 -10.81 16.01 -6.14
C GLY A 234 -11.12 15.31 -4.82
N SER A 235 -12.39 14.99 -4.59
CA SER A 235 -12.79 14.26 -3.38
C SER A 235 -12.38 12.80 -3.39
N ARG A 236 -12.05 12.25 -4.56
CA ARG A 236 -11.67 10.82 -4.71
C ARG A 236 -10.32 10.49 -4.07
N LYS A 237 -9.44 11.48 -3.84
CA LYS A 237 -8.16 11.28 -3.15
C LYS A 237 -8.30 11.11 -1.63
N GLN A 238 -9.46 11.43 -1.06
CA GLN A 238 -9.69 11.30 0.39
C GLN A 238 -9.99 9.84 0.73
N ALA A 239 -9.08 9.19 1.45
CA ALA A 239 -9.28 7.83 1.94
C ALA A 239 -10.23 7.81 3.14
N ASP A 240 -11.01 6.73 3.26
CA ASP A 240 -11.85 6.48 4.44
C ASP A 240 -11.02 5.93 5.60
N ASP A 241 -9.95 5.19 5.30
CA ASP A 241 -8.89 4.85 6.25
C ASP A 241 -7.52 4.90 5.57
N SER A 242 -6.47 5.11 6.36
CA SER A 242 -5.09 5.13 5.87
C SER A 242 -4.14 4.66 6.97
N VAL A 243 -3.22 3.80 6.59
CA VAL A 243 -2.16 3.30 7.49
C VAL A 243 -0.81 3.37 6.80
N ALA A 244 0.22 3.74 7.55
CA ALA A 244 1.60 3.77 7.08
C ALA A 244 2.43 2.65 7.70
N ILE A 245 3.43 2.17 6.95
CA ILE A 245 4.44 1.21 7.38
C ILE A 245 5.80 1.87 7.17
N THR A 246 6.62 1.92 8.22
CA THR A 246 7.90 2.63 8.16
C THR A 246 9.10 1.73 7.96
N SER A 247 9.04 0.51 8.41
CA SER A 247 10.20 -0.38 8.40
C SER A 247 9.81 -1.86 8.47
N MET A 248 10.77 -2.69 8.10
CA MET A 248 10.73 -4.14 8.19
C MET A 248 11.83 -4.65 9.12
N VAL A 249 11.71 -5.85 9.66
CA VAL A 249 12.79 -6.51 10.42
C VAL A 249 14.07 -6.54 9.58
N ALA A 250 15.22 -6.18 10.15
CA ALA A 250 16.51 -6.30 9.47
C ALA A 250 16.78 -7.76 9.07
N LEU A 251 17.30 -7.95 7.84
CA LEU A 251 17.71 -9.25 7.32
C LEU A 251 19.08 -9.63 7.82
#